data_fd42a9a1a0526db8e8cdaf1e22e54a3a
#
_entry.id   fd42a9a1a0526db8e8cdaf1e22e54a3a
#
_cell.length_a   1.000
_cell.length_b   1.000
_cell.length_c   1.000
_cell.angle_alpha   90.00
_cell.angle_beta   90.00
_cell.angle_gamma   90.00
#
_symmetry.space_group_name_H-M   'P 1'
#
loop_
_entity.id
_entity.type
_entity.pdbx_description
1 polymer ?
#
loop_
_entity_poly.entity_id
_entity_poly.type
_entity_poly.pdbx_seq_one_letter_code
_entity_poly.pdbx_strand_id
1 'polypeptide(L)'
;MSETNFKQRVFSGIQPSGNLTLGNYLGAVKRFVEMQNSGIETIYCMVDLHAITVWQDPNALKTQTRELAAAYIACGLDPNKSILFNQSQVSAHAELGWILSCVTRLGWMNRMTQFKDKAGKNAEKMSLGLYAYPALMAADILAYQATHVPVGEDQKQHVELTRDIAAKFNHDFDTDLFPLPEPIIEGAATRVMSLRDGSKKMSKSDPSLSDMTRVAVPSIIGSGNGNKSVSKS
;
A
#
# COMPACT_ATOMS: atom_id res chain seq x y z
N MET A 1 -13.68 -31.10 3.16
CA MET A 1 -12.79 -29.91 3.01
C MET A 1 -12.07 -29.75 4.33
N SER A 2 -10.76 -29.96 4.37
CA SER A 2 -9.97 -29.68 5.56
C SER A 2 -9.99 -28.17 5.78
N GLU A 3 -10.36 -27.70 6.97
CA GLU A 3 -10.18 -26.29 7.33
C GLU A 3 -8.66 -26.00 7.31
N THR A 4 -8.19 -25.42 6.22
CA THR A 4 -6.79 -24.96 6.13
C THR A 4 -6.68 -23.79 7.11
N ASN A 5 -6.10 -24.07 8.26
CA ASN A 5 -5.95 -23.05 9.33
C ASN A 5 -4.75 -22.16 9.00
N PHE A 6 -4.98 -21.10 8.20
CA PHE A 6 -3.96 -20.11 7.90
C PHE A 6 -3.57 -19.33 9.15
N LYS A 7 -2.27 -19.15 9.35
CA LYS A 7 -1.77 -18.29 10.43
C LYS A 7 -2.30 -16.87 10.24
N GLN A 8 -2.81 -16.27 11.30
CA GLN A 8 -3.27 -14.87 11.25
C GLN A 8 -2.11 -13.94 10.86
N ARG A 9 -2.28 -13.23 9.75
CA ARG A 9 -1.28 -12.33 9.18
C ARG A 9 -1.96 -11.11 8.58
N VAL A 10 -1.42 -9.95 8.89
CA VAL A 10 -1.85 -8.67 8.35
C VAL A 10 -0.90 -8.22 7.25
N PHE A 11 -1.45 -7.84 6.10
CA PHE A 11 -0.70 -7.16 5.03
C PHE A 11 -1.32 -5.80 4.75
N SER A 12 -0.48 -4.79 4.62
CA SER A 12 -0.89 -3.48 4.10
C SER A 12 0.27 -2.73 3.47
N GLY A 13 -0.04 -1.66 2.73
CA GLY A 13 0.99 -0.86 2.09
C GLY A 13 0.54 0.56 1.79
N ILE A 14 1.53 1.45 1.63
CA ILE A 14 1.31 2.83 1.20
C ILE A 14 2.15 3.09 -0.05
N GLN A 15 1.55 3.78 -1.02
CA GLN A 15 2.28 4.24 -2.21
C GLN A 15 3.27 5.35 -1.81
N PRO A 16 4.54 5.25 -2.23
CA PRO A 16 5.55 6.27 -1.99
C PRO A 16 5.38 7.45 -2.96
N SER A 17 4.17 7.99 -3.09
CA SER A 17 3.84 9.14 -3.93
C SER A 17 3.63 10.38 -3.07
N GLY A 18 4.58 11.31 -3.13
CA GLY A 18 4.60 12.50 -2.28
C GLY A 18 4.91 12.22 -0.80
N ASN A 19 4.98 13.28 0.00
CA ASN A 19 5.31 13.18 1.41
C ASN A 19 4.18 12.57 2.24
N LEU A 20 4.53 11.87 3.32
CA LEU A 20 3.56 11.40 4.30
C LEU A 20 2.88 12.61 4.98
N THR A 21 1.56 12.60 4.96
CA THR A 21 0.74 13.66 5.58
C THR A 21 0.15 13.20 6.90
N LEU A 22 -0.34 14.16 7.72
CA LEU A 22 -1.09 13.83 8.93
C LEU A 22 -2.27 12.89 8.66
N GLY A 23 -2.95 13.06 7.51
CA GLY A 23 -4.02 12.17 7.08
C GLY A 23 -3.56 10.73 6.82
N ASN A 24 -2.37 10.53 6.27
CA ASN A 24 -1.79 9.19 6.10
C ASN A 24 -1.37 8.59 7.45
N TYR A 25 -0.81 9.41 8.34
CA TYR A 25 -0.45 8.96 9.69
C TYR A 25 -1.68 8.48 10.45
N LEU A 26 -2.70 9.33 10.59
CA LEU A 26 -3.92 9.00 11.34
C LEU A 26 -4.77 7.91 10.67
N GLY A 27 -4.82 7.91 9.34
CA GLY A 27 -5.65 6.97 8.57
C GLY A 27 -5.02 5.60 8.33
N ALA A 28 -3.70 5.47 8.48
CA ALA A 28 -3.01 4.22 8.20
C ALA A 28 -1.87 3.91 9.19
N VAL A 29 -0.81 4.73 9.26
CA VAL A 29 0.43 4.35 9.97
C VAL A 29 0.22 4.15 11.46
N LYS A 30 -0.60 4.97 12.10
CA LYS A 30 -0.97 4.80 13.52
C LYS A 30 -1.57 3.40 13.77
N ARG A 31 -2.46 2.95 12.89
CA ARG A 31 -3.08 1.62 12.97
C ARG A 31 -2.07 0.50 12.73
N PHE A 32 -1.11 0.69 11.84
CA PHE A 32 -0.04 -0.27 11.62
C PHE A 32 0.76 -0.49 12.91
N VAL A 33 1.08 0.58 13.64
CA VAL A 33 1.77 0.50 14.94
C VAL A 33 0.92 -0.21 15.99
N GLU A 34 -0.38 0.07 16.04
CA GLU A 34 -1.31 -0.61 16.96
C GLU A 34 -1.39 -2.10 16.67
N MET A 35 -1.52 -2.49 15.39
CA MET A 35 -1.53 -3.91 14.97
C MET A 35 -0.21 -4.61 15.25
N GLN A 36 0.93 -3.97 14.96
CA GLN A 36 2.25 -4.49 15.33
C GLN A 36 2.33 -4.83 16.81
N ASN A 37 1.79 -3.97 17.68
CA ASN A 37 1.85 -4.14 19.13
C ASN A 37 0.78 -5.11 19.67
N SER A 38 -0.17 -5.57 18.86
CA SER A 38 -1.14 -6.60 19.23
C SER A 38 -0.57 -8.03 19.22
N GLY A 39 0.65 -8.21 18.68
CA GLY A 39 1.31 -9.52 18.58
C GLY A 39 0.90 -10.34 17.36
N ILE A 40 0.07 -9.79 16.46
CA ILE A 40 -0.23 -10.40 15.16
C ILE A 40 0.96 -10.22 14.23
N GLU A 41 1.25 -11.20 13.38
CA GLU A 41 2.27 -11.05 12.34
C GLU A 41 1.85 -9.97 11.34
N THR A 42 2.69 -8.95 11.16
CA THR A 42 2.39 -7.79 10.32
C THR A 42 3.45 -7.58 9.25
N ILE A 43 2.99 -7.30 8.04
CA ILE A 43 3.80 -7.03 6.85
C ILE A 43 3.35 -5.69 6.26
N TYR A 44 4.27 -4.72 6.18
CA TYR A 44 4.00 -3.39 5.63
C TYR A 44 4.93 -3.08 4.47
N CYS A 45 4.34 -2.78 3.33
CA CYS A 45 5.02 -2.63 2.06
C CYS A 45 4.99 -1.17 1.57
N MET A 46 6.12 -0.67 1.07
CA MET A 46 6.15 0.52 0.22
C MET A 46 5.82 0.08 -1.20
N VAL A 47 4.58 0.36 -1.66
CA VAL A 47 4.05 -0.22 -2.91
C VAL A 47 4.39 0.66 -4.13
N ASP A 48 5.65 0.65 -4.52
CA ASP A 48 6.20 1.44 -5.61
C ASP A 48 5.73 0.98 -7.00
N LEU A 49 5.45 -0.30 -7.21
CA LEU A 49 4.85 -0.79 -8.47
C LEU A 49 3.43 -0.23 -8.68
N HIS A 50 2.67 -0.01 -7.60
CA HIS A 50 1.40 0.69 -7.70
C HIS A 50 1.58 2.19 -8.00
N ALA A 51 2.64 2.81 -7.50
CA ALA A 51 2.91 4.22 -7.77
C ALA A 51 3.14 4.48 -9.27
N ILE A 52 3.85 3.59 -9.97
CA ILE A 52 4.18 3.74 -11.40
C ILE A 52 2.99 3.46 -12.35
N THR A 53 1.83 3.08 -11.85
CA THR A 53 0.60 3.02 -12.66
C THR A 53 0.19 4.39 -13.22
N VAL A 54 0.66 5.45 -12.57
CA VAL A 54 0.65 6.83 -13.04
C VAL A 54 2.10 7.29 -13.14
N TRP A 55 2.42 8.09 -14.16
CA TRP A 55 3.80 8.54 -14.38
C TRP A 55 4.43 9.17 -13.11
N GLN A 56 5.64 8.72 -12.79
CA GLN A 56 6.45 9.22 -11.68
C GLN A 56 7.85 9.57 -12.19
N ASP A 57 8.43 10.64 -11.70
CA ASP A 57 9.86 10.88 -11.90
C ASP A 57 10.68 9.81 -11.15
N PRO A 58 11.59 9.07 -11.81
CA PRO A 58 12.30 7.96 -11.19
C PRO A 58 13.16 8.35 -9.98
N ASN A 59 13.77 9.55 -10.00
CA ASN A 59 14.61 10.03 -8.91
C ASN A 59 13.75 10.46 -7.71
N ALA A 60 12.63 11.12 -7.99
CA ALA A 60 11.65 11.47 -6.98
C ALA A 60 11.07 10.22 -6.32
N LEU A 61 10.65 9.21 -7.11
CA LEU A 61 10.10 7.96 -6.59
C LEU A 61 11.11 7.24 -5.68
N LYS A 62 12.38 7.14 -6.09
CA LYS A 62 13.45 6.53 -5.29
C LYS A 62 13.64 7.25 -3.95
N THR A 63 13.61 8.58 -3.95
CA THR A 63 13.74 9.40 -2.75
C THR A 63 12.52 9.21 -1.84
N GLN A 64 11.32 9.33 -2.39
CA GLN A 64 10.06 9.20 -1.65
C GLN A 64 9.86 7.80 -1.04
N THR A 65 10.35 6.74 -1.71
CA THR A 65 10.32 5.38 -1.15
C THR A 65 11.18 5.30 0.12
N ARG A 66 12.37 5.90 0.12
CA ARG A 66 13.25 5.94 1.31
C ARG A 66 12.67 6.81 2.42
N GLU A 67 12.10 7.95 2.07
CA GLU A 67 11.43 8.85 3.03
C GLU A 67 10.23 8.18 3.67
N LEU A 68 9.45 7.40 2.90
CA LEU A 68 8.32 6.65 3.44
C LEU A 68 8.80 5.56 4.42
N ALA A 69 9.87 4.83 4.11
CA ALA A 69 10.45 3.85 5.03
C ALA A 69 10.94 4.52 6.33
N ALA A 70 11.64 5.65 6.21
CA ALA A 70 12.09 6.41 7.37
C ALA A 70 10.92 6.94 8.21
N ALA A 71 9.84 7.39 7.56
CA ALA A 71 8.62 7.85 8.23
C ALA A 71 7.90 6.70 8.97
N TYR A 72 7.85 5.50 8.40
CA TYR A 72 7.31 4.32 9.08
C TYR A 72 8.03 4.07 10.42
N ILE A 73 9.35 4.05 10.40
CA ILE A 73 10.18 3.84 11.60
C ILE A 73 10.00 5.00 12.59
N ALA A 74 10.04 6.24 12.10
CA ALA A 74 9.85 7.43 12.95
C ALA A 74 8.47 7.50 13.62
N CYS A 75 7.45 6.93 12.97
CA CYS A 75 6.10 6.84 13.53
C CYS A 75 5.90 5.65 14.50
N GLY A 76 6.91 4.80 14.69
CA GLY A 76 6.89 3.73 15.68
C GLY A 76 6.79 2.31 15.12
N LEU A 77 6.90 2.10 13.81
CA LEU A 77 7.07 0.76 13.26
C LEU A 77 8.49 0.25 13.54
N ASP A 78 8.57 -0.92 14.15
CA ASP A 78 9.80 -1.58 14.54
C ASP A 78 10.11 -2.73 13.58
N PRO A 79 11.23 -2.66 12.81
CA PRO A 79 11.62 -3.72 11.89
C PRO A 79 11.92 -5.08 12.53
N ASN A 80 12.08 -5.11 13.88
CA ASN A 80 12.24 -6.36 14.61
C ASN A 80 10.89 -7.04 14.93
N LYS A 81 9.78 -6.30 14.83
CA LYS A 81 8.41 -6.79 15.10
C LYS A 81 7.59 -6.97 13.83
N SER A 82 7.77 -6.09 12.85
CA SER A 82 7.05 -6.09 11.58
C SER A 82 8.01 -6.25 10.40
N ILE A 83 7.58 -6.94 9.36
CA ILE A 83 8.32 -6.99 8.10
C ILE A 83 8.05 -5.69 7.34
N LEU A 84 9.11 -4.92 7.05
CA LEU A 84 9.05 -3.70 6.25
C LEU A 84 9.90 -3.88 5.00
N PHE A 85 9.33 -3.68 3.82
CA PHE A 85 10.06 -3.84 2.56
C PHE A 85 9.50 -2.99 1.42
N ASN A 86 10.28 -2.88 0.34
CA ASN A 86 9.85 -2.23 -0.90
C ASN A 86 9.37 -3.27 -1.91
N GLN A 87 8.19 -3.07 -2.48
CA GLN A 87 7.49 -4.01 -3.36
C GLN A 87 8.35 -4.48 -4.54
N SER A 88 9.00 -3.56 -5.26
CA SER A 88 9.82 -3.88 -6.43
C SER A 88 11.09 -4.68 -6.11
N GLN A 89 11.48 -4.82 -4.84
CA GLN A 89 12.61 -5.66 -4.44
C GLN A 89 12.24 -7.14 -4.32
N VAL A 90 10.96 -7.48 -4.45
CA VAL A 90 10.46 -8.86 -4.41
C VAL A 90 9.74 -9.16 -5.73
N SER A 91 10.40 -9.85 -6.66
CA SER A 91 9.89 -10.11 -8.01
C SER A 91 8.56 -10.88 -8.02
N ALA A 92 8.34 -11.71 -7.00
CA ALA A 92 7.14 -12.52 -6.84
C ALA A 92 5.84 -11.72 -6.90
N HIS A 93 5.84 -10.44 -6.52
CA HIS A 93 4.65 -9.56 -6.65
C HIS A 93 4.22 -9.41 -8.11
N ALA A 94 5.17 -9.09 -8.99
CA ALA A 94 4.89 -8.93 -10.42
C ALA A 94 4.59 -10.27 -11.10
N GLU A 95 5.31 -11.33 -10.74
CA GLU A 95 5.12 -12.68 -11.28
C GLU A 95 3.73 -13.23 -10.91
N LEU A 96 3.37 -13.20 -9.63
CA LEU A 96 2.05 -13.62 -9.18
C LEU A 96 0.96 -12.69 -9.72
N GLY A 97 1.23 -11.37 -9.80
CA GLY A 97 0.32 -10.39 -10.40
C GLY A 97 -0.04 -10.74 -11.85
N TRP A 98 0.92 -11.21 -12.64
CA TRP A 98 0.68 -11.70 -13.99
C TRP A 98 -0.17 -12.97 -13.99
N ILE A 99 0.17 -13.96 -13.16
CA ILE A 99 -0.57 -15.22 -13.04
C ILE A 99 -2.04 -14.95 -12.66
N LEU A 100 -2.25 -14.11 -11.61
CA LEU A 100 -3.59 -13.77 -11.16
C LEU A 100 -4.37 -12.93 -12.19
N SER A 101 -3.68 -12.13 -13.00
CA SER A 101 -4.31 -11.42 -14.13
C SER A 101 -4.90 -12.39 -15.16
N CYS A 102 -4.27 -13.56 -15.36
CA CYS A 102 -4.78 -14.60 -16.24
C CYS A 102 -5.98 -15.38 -15.65
N VAL A 103 -6.15 -15.35 -14.34
CA VAL A 103 -7.30 -15.95 -13.63
C VAL A 103 -8.46 -14.97 -13.49
N THR A 104 -8.16 -13.67 -13.38
CA THR A 104 -9.14 -12.61 -13.11
C THR A 104 -10.05 -12.36 -14.30
N ARG A 105 -11.36 -12.28 -14.07
CA ARG A 105 -12.35 -12.03 -15.12
C ARG A 105 -12.42 -10.53 -15.46
N LEU A 106 -12.44 -10.17 -16.74
CA LEU A 106 -12.63 -8.78 -17.17
C LEU A 106 -13.89 -8.14 -16.61
N GLY A 107 -14.99 -8.92 -16.48
CA GLY A 107 -16.23 -8.43 -15.89
C GLY A 107 -16.09 -7.99 -14.44
N TRP A 108 -15.17 -8.57 -13.68
CA TRP A 108 -14.86 -8.14 -12.30
C TRP A 108 -14.11 -6.81 -12.31
N MET A 109 -13.10 -6.69 -13.18
CA MET A 109 -12.32 -5.47 -13.36
C MET A 109 -13.19 -4.28 -13.81
N ASN A 110 -14.13 -4.53 -14.73
CA ASN A 110 -15.04 -3.50 -15.22
C ASN A 110 -16.01 -2.95 -14.15
N ARG A 111 -16.22 -3.68 -13.05
CA ARG A 111 -17.03 -3.21 -11.91
C ARG A 111 -16.26 -2.35 -10.94
N MET A 112 -14.91 -2.33 -11.02
CA MET A 112 -14.08 -1.55 -10.12
C MET A 112 -14.31 -0.05 -10.33
N THR A 113 -14.76 0.64 -9.29
CA THR A 113 -15.13 2.07 -9.37
C THR A 113 -13.90 2.97 -9.47
N GLN A 114 -12.82 2.65 -8.79
CA GLN A 114 -11.61 3.50 -8.74
C GLN A 114 -10.95 3.73 -10.10
N PHE A 115 -10.98 2.74 -11.01
CA PHE A 115 -10.51 2.97 -12.38
C PHE A 115 -11.36 4.03 -13.07
N LYS A 116 -12.68 3.93 -12.94
CA LYS A 116 -13.63 4.86 -13.54
C LYS A 116 -13.44 6.28 -13.00
N ASP A 117 -13.24 6.40 -11.69
CA ASP A 117 -13.02 7.68 -11.00
C ASP A 117 -11.71 8.36 -11.44
N LYS A 118 -10.62 7.58 -11.56
CA LYS A 118 -9.30 8.09 -11.95
C LYS A 118 -9.20 8.37 -13.45
N ALA A 119 -9.79 7.53 -14.28
CA ALA A 119 -9.75 7.66 -15.73
C ALA A 119 -10.67 8.77 -16.25
N GLY A 120 -11.84 8.97 -15.64
CA GLY A 120 -12.83 9.97 -16.07
C GLY A 120 -13.13 9.89 -17.56
N LYS A 121 -13.12 11.06 -18.23
CA LYS A 121 -13.33 11.16 -19.70
C LYS A 121 -12.09 10.76 -20.54
N ASN A 122 -10.96 10.49 -19.91
CA ASN A 122 -9.67 10.22 -20.59
C ASN A 122 -9.23 8.76 -20.47
N ALA A 123 -10.16 7.81 -20.32
CA ALA A 123 -9.86 6.39 -20.13
C ALA A 123 -8.89 5.82 -21.18
N GLU A 124 -9.00 6.26 -22.43
CA GLU A 124 -8.15 5.81 -23.54
C GLU A 124 -6.67 6.20 -23.39
N LYS A 125 -6.36 7.22 -22.56
CA LYS A 125 -5.00 7.71 -22.34
C LYS A 125 -4.37 7.14 -21.08
N MET A 126 -5.12 6.35 -20.32
CA MET A 126 -4.62 5.74 -19.08
C MET A 126 -3.75 4.52 -19.39
N SER A 127 -2.79 4.27 -18.48
CA SER A 127 -1.93 3.08 -18.60
C SER A 127 -2.75 1.80 -18.36
N LEU A 128 -2.37 0.71 -19.04
CA LEU A 128 -2.93 -0.62 -18.75
C LEU A 128 -2.70 -0.99 -17.27
N GLY A 129 -1.58 -0.58 -16.69
CA GLY A 129 -1.29 -0.80 -15.27
C GLY A 129 -2.33 -0.19 -14.35
N LEU A 130 -2.89 0.98 -14.68
CA LEU A 130 -3.97 1.59 -13.91
C LEU A 130 -5.29 0.78 -13.98
N TYR A 131 -5.51 0.02 -15.04
CA TYR A 131 -6.63 -0.90 -15.14
C TYR A 131 -6.36 -2.22 -14.41
N ALA A 132 -5.14 -2.74 -14.52
CA ALA A 132 -4.77 -4.07 -14.03
C ALA A 132 -4.30 -4.09 -12.56
N TYR A 133 -4.02 -2.92 -11.92
CA TYR A 133 -3.46 -2.88 -10.58
C TYR A 133 -4.26 -3.64 -9.49
N PRO A 134 -5.59 -3.84 -9.58
CA PRO A 134 -6.29 -4.65 -8.57
C PRO A 134 -5.84 -6.11 -8.54
N ALA A 135 -5.41 -6.67 -9.69
CA ALA A 135 -4.83 -8.00 -9.73
C ALA A 135 -3.41 -8.03 -9.10
N LEU A 136 -2.62 -6.97 -9.27
CA LEU A 136 -1.35 -6.81 -8.56
C LEU A 136 -1.57 -6.65 -7.05
N MET A 137 -2.60 -5.90 -6.62
CA MET A 137 -2.94 -5.80 -5.20
C MET A 137 -3.35 -7.17 -4.62
N ALA A 138 -4.10 -7.97 -5.37
CA ALA A 138 -4.41 -9.34 -4.96
C ALA A 138 -3.12 -10.17 -4.81
N ALA A 139 -2.16 -10.04 -5.72
CA ALA A 139 -0.86 -10.71 -5.62
C ALA A 139 -0.08 -10.26 -4.39
N ASP A 140 -0.07 -8.97 -4.07
CA ASP A 140 0.60 -8.44 -2.88
C ASP A 140 0.10 -9.10 -1.60
N ILE A 141 -1.20 -9.30 -1.50
CA ILE A 141 -1.86 -9.88 -0.32
C ILE A 141 -1.67 -11.41 -0.28
N LEU A 142 -1.90 -12.06 -1.41
CA LEU A 142 -1.94 -13.53 -1.51
C LEU A 142 -0.54 -14.17 -1.51
N ALA A 143 0.50 -13.47 -1.99
CA ALA A 143 1.88 -13.95 -1.95
C ALA A 143 2.35 -14.28 -0.53
N TYR A 144 1.81 -13.59 0.46
CA TYR A 144 2.13 -13.80 1.88
C TYR A 144 1.04 -14.56 2.63
N GLN A 145 0.03 -15.09 1.93
CA GLN A 145 -1.12 -15.72 2.56
C GLN A 145 -1.73 -14.86 3.68
N ALA A 146 -1.82 -13.54 3.45
CA ALA A 146 -2.38 -12.62 4.42
C ALA A 146 -3.87 -12.90 4.62
N THR A 147 -4.28 -13.00 5.88
CA THR A 147 -5.66 -13.28 6.27
C THR A 147 -6.46 -12.02 6.56
N HIS A 148 -5.76 -10.89 6.80
CA HIS A 148 -6.40 -9.63 7.16
C HIS A 148 -5.72 -8.45 6.45
N VAL A 149 -6.53 -7.51 5.98
CA VAL A 149 -6.06 -6.31 5.26
C VAL A 149 -6.73 -5.07 5.85
N PRO A 150 -5.99 -4.22 6.59
CA PRO A 150 -6.52 -2.95 7.09
C PRO A 150 -6.69 -1.98 5.93
N VAL A 151 -7.92 -1.59 5.66
CA VAL A 151 -8.27 -0.71 4.53
C VAL A 151 -9.32 0.32 4.93
N GLY A 152 -9.32 1.45 4.24
CA GLY A 152 -10.44 2.37 4.26
C GLY A 152 -11.65 1.81 3.51
N GLU A 153 -12.84 2.34 3.77
CA GLU A 153 -14.09 1.91 3.13
C GLU A 153 -14.01 1.94 1.60
N ASP A 154 -13.29 2.90 1.03
CA ASP A 154 -13.06 3.06 -0.40
C ASP A 154 -12.19 1.95 -1.01
N GLN A 155 -11.47 1.16 -0.21
CA GLN A 155 -10.64 0.04 -0.65
C GLN A 155 -11.30 -1.33 -0.40
N LYS A 156 -12.45 -1.39 0.26
CA LYS A 156 -13.17 -2.63 0.55
C LYS A 156 -13.39 -3.47 -0.71
N GLN A 157 -13.83 -2.83 -1.79
CA GLN A 157 -14.08 -3.50 -3.08
C GLN A 157 -12.85 -4.23 -3.63
N HIS A 158 -11.63 -3.73 -3.36
CA HIS A 158 -10.40 -4.40 -3.79
C HIS A 158 -10.11 -5.66 -2.99
N VAL A 159 -10.40 -5.65 -1.69
CA VAL A 159 -10.25 -6.85 -0.85
C VAL A 159 -11.31 -7.90 -1.23
N GLU A 160 -12.53 -7.49 -1.53
CA GLU A 160 -13.58 -8.37 -2.06
C GLU A 160 -13.15 -9.02 -3.39
N LEU A 161 -12.57 -8.23 -4.31
CA LEU A 161 -12.01 -8.77 -5.56
C LEU A 161 -10.85 -9.74 -5.28
N THR A 162 -9.99 -9.46 -4.32
CA THR A 162 -8.91 -10.37 -3.92
C THR A 162 -9.45 -11.71 -3.45
N ARG A 163 -10.56 -11.71 -2.67
CA ARG A 163 -11.27 -12.93 -2.23
C ARG A 163 -11.83 -13.71 -3.41
N ASP A 164 -12.46 -13.01 -4.36
CA ASP A 164 -13.01 -13.65 -5.57
C ASP A 164 -11.90 -14.32 -6.41
N ILE A 165 -10.75 -13.65 -6.55
CA ILE A 165 -9.58 -14.17 -7.26
C ILE A 165 -9.01 -15.39 -6.52
N ALA A 166 -8.84 -15.32 -5.20
CA ALA A 166 -8.34 -16.42 -4.38
C ALA A 166 -9.26 -17.63 -4.45
N ALA A 167 -10.55 -17.43 -4.29
CA ALA A 167 -11.54 -18.50 -4.37
C ALA A 167 -11.56 -19.17 -5.75
N LYS A 168 -11.48 -18.34 -6.82
CA LYS A 168 -11.43 -18.87 -8.19
C LYS A 168 -10.15 -19.66 -8.43
N PHE A 169 -9.00 -19.15 -8.00
CA PHE A 169 -7.72 -19.84 -8.13
C PHE A 169 -7.76 -21.19 -7.41
N ASN A 170 -8.16 -21.20 -6.15
CA ASN A 170 -8.25 -22.43 -5.36
C ASN A 170 -9.19 -23.44 -6.02
N HIS A 171 -10.33 -23.01 -6.52
CA HIS A 171 -11.29 -23.86 -7.23
C HIS A 171 -10.71 -24.41 -8.55
N ASP A 172 -10.13 -23.53 -9.41
CA ASP A 172 -9.68 -23.91 -10.75
C ASP A 172 -8.49 -24.89 -10.72
N PHE A 173 -7.66 -24.81 -9.65
CA PHE A 173 -6.47 -25.64 -9.46
C PHE A 173 -6.65 -26.74 -8.40
N ASP A 174 -7.87 -26.95 -7.90
CA ASP A 174 -8.22 -27.92 -6.85
C ASP A 174 -7.24 -27.86 -5.66
N THR A 175 -7.09 -26.68 -5.10
CA THR A 175 -6.14 -26.39 -4.01
C THR A 175 -6.73 -25.44 -2.98
N ASP A 176 -6.17 -25.44 -1.77
CA ASP A 176 -6.44 -24.48 -0.69
C ASP A 176 -5.21 -23.60 -0.44
N LEU A 177 -4.54 -23.13 -1.52
CA LEU A 177 -3.30 -22.38 -1.44
C LEU A 177 -3.48 -20.99 -0.84
N PHE A 178 -4.56 -20.29 -1.19
CA PHE A 178 -4.81 -18.92 -0.77
C PHE A 178 -5.92 -18.82 0.27
N PRO A 179 -5.70 -18.05 1.36
CA PRO A 179 -6.78 -17.65 2.25
C PRO A 179 -7.76 -16.73 1.53
N LEU A 180 -8.94 -16.55 2.12
CA LEU A 180 -9.90 -15.52 1.73
C LEU A 180 -9.72 -14.32 2.68
N PRO A 181 -8.90 -13.30 2.32
CA PRO A 181 -8.55 -12.24 3.26
C PRO A 181 -9.76 -11.40 3.68
N GLU A 182 -9.79 -11.03 4.97
CA GLU A 182 -10.84 -10.21 5.54
C GLU A 182 -10.40 -8.74 5.60
N PRO A 183 -11.23 -7.79 5.14
CA PRO A 183 -10.95 -6.39 5.32
C PRO A 183 -11.14 -6.00 6.80
N ILE A 184 -10.14 -5.35 7.41
CA ILE A 184 -10.31 -4.71 8.71
C ILE A 184 -10.76 -3.27 8.44
N ILE A 185 -12.06 -3.03 8.56
CA ILE A 185 -12.67 -1.70 8.42
C ILE A 185 -13.05 -1.24 9.82
N GLU A 186 -12.34 -0.28 10.37
CA GLU A 186 -12.77 0.35 11.61
C GLU A 186 -13.75 1.49 11.30
N GLY A 187 -14.74 1.65 12.19
CA GLY A 187 -15.96 2.41 12.03
C GLY A 187 -15.84 3.85 11.49
N ALA A 188 -16.96 4.53 11.37
CA ALA A 188 -17.17 5.83 10.68
C ALA A 188 -16.24 7.00 11.13
N ALA A 189 -15.50 6.85 12.25
CA ALA A 189 -14.55 7.84 12.75
C ALA A 189 -13.20 7.86 12.00
N THR A 190 -12.96 6.98 11.03
CA THR A 190 -11.66 6.84 10.35
C THR A 190 -11.46 7.77 9.16
N ARG A 191 -12.48 8.52 8.75
CA ARG A 191 -12.33 9.52 7.69
C ARG A 191 -11.70 10.78 8.27
N VAL A 192 -10.40 10.94 8.08
CA VAL A 192 -9.70 12.17 8.50
C VAL A 192 -10.22 13.34 7.66
N MET A 193 -10.86 14.27 8.34
CA MET A 193 -11.47 15.45 7.71
C MET A 193 -10.43 16.55 7.52
N SER A 194 -10.65 17.41 6.51
CA SER A 194 -9.81 18.57 6.26
C SER A 194 -9.84 19.52 7.48
N LEU A 195 -8.67 19.99 7.90
CA LEU A 195 -8.55 20.97 8.97
C LEU A 195 -9.13 22.36 8.59
N ARG A 196 -9.36 22.60 7.31
CA ARG A 196 -9.96 23.85 6.81
C ARG A 196 -11.47 23.76 6.66
N ASP A 197 -11.94 22.60 6.24
CA ASP A 197 -13.34 22.36 5.95
C ASP A 197 -13.69 20.97 6.49
N GLY A 198 -14.19 20.93 7.71
CA GLY A 198 -14.57 19.70 8.40
C GLY A 198 -15.61 18.84 7.68
N SER A 199 -16.18 19.29 6.55
CA SER A 199 -17.11 18.53 5.71
C SER A 199 -16.39 17.72 4.62
N LYS A 200 -15.13 18.04 4.29
CA LYS A 200 -14.36 17.39 3.21
C LYS A 200 -13.28 16.47 3.77
N LYS A 201 -13.02 15.38 3.05
CA LYS A 201 -11.89 14.47 3.36
C LYS A 201 -10.57 15.22 3.17
N MET A 202 -9.62 15.05 4.09
CA MET A 202 -8.24 15.54 3.93
C MET A 202 -7.62 14.96 2.66
N SER A 203 -7.05 15.80 1.80
CA SER A 203 -6.47 15.40 0.53
C SER A 203 -5.02 15.86 0.41
N LYS A 204 -4.14 15.00 -0.12
CA LYS A 204 -2.75 15.34 -0.46
C LYS A 204 -2.63 16.41 -1.54
N SER A 205 -3.63 16.51 -2.41
CA SER A 205 -3.66 17.42 -3.55
C SER A 205 -4.19 18.81 -3.22
N ASP A 206 -4.55 19.09 -1.97
CA ASP A 206 -4.91 20.45 -1.55
C ASP A 206 -3.63 21.27 -1.31
N PRO A 207 -3.29 22.23 -2.19
CA PRO A 207 -2.02 22.98 -2.10
C PRO A 207 -1.87 23.75 -0.80
N SER A 208 -2.99 24.10 -0.16
CA SER A 208 -3.02 24.91 1.06
C SER A 208 -2.82 24.11 2.34
N LEU A 209 -2.86 22.77 2.26
CA LEU A 209 -2.66 21.86 3.37
C LEU A 209 -1.27 21.21 3.35
N SER A 210 -0.54 21.28 2.23
CA SER A 210 0.75 20.62 2.08
C SER A 210 1.79 21.05 3.11
N ASP A 211 1.74 22.33 3.54
CA ASP A 211 2.72 22.87 4.49
C ASP A 211 2.33 22.64 5.95
N MET A 212 1.03 22.54 6.25
CA MET A 212 0.53 22.36 7.63
C MET A 212 0.38 20.88 8.04
N THR A 213 0.41 19.96 7.08
CA THR A 213 0.14 18.53 7.33
C THR A 213 1.34 17.62 7.10
N ARG A 214 2.52 18.19 6.82
CA ARG A 214 3.76 17.41 6.75
C ARG A 214 4.13 16.90 8.13
N VAL A 215 4.26 15.60 8.27
CA VAL A 215 4.91 15.02 9.45
C VAL A 215 6.39 15.38 9.35
N ALA A 216 6.88 16.18 10.29
CA ALA A 216 8.30 16.49 10.37
C ALA A 216 9.04 15.19 10.70
N VAL A 217 9.67 14.58 9.71
CA VAL A 217 10.62 13.50 9.94
C VAL A 217 11.88 14.16 10.50
N PRO A 218 12.34 13.84 11.73
CA PRO A 218 13.61 14.35 12.20
C PRO A 218 14.69 13.97 11.19
N SER A 219 15.54 14.92 10.81
CA SER A 219 16.66 14.70 9.89
C SER A 219 17.72 13.83 10.59
N ILE A 220 17.52 12.53 10.61
CA ILE A 220 18.45 11.52 11.16
C ILE A 220 19.58 11.20 10.13
N ILE A 221 19.63 11.88 9.01
CA ILE A 221 20.77 11.76 8.10
C ILE A 221 21.83 12.73 8.59
N GLY A 222 22.65 12.24 9.52
CA GLY A 222 23.87 12.95 9.91
C GLY A 222 24.69 13.25 8.67
N SER A 223 24.99 14.52 8.46
CA SER A 223 25.94 15.03 7.49
C SER A 223 27.31 14.45 7.81
N GLY A 224 27.65 13.32 7.24
CA GLY A 224 29.00 12.78 7.21
C GLY A 224 29.86 13.59 6.24
N ASN A 225 30.13 14.86 6.54
CA ASN A 225 31.17 15.64 5.89
C ASN A 225 32.51 15.25 6.51
N GLY A 226 33.09 14.17 5.99
CA GLY A 226 34.52 13.88 6.17
C GLY A 226 35.35 14.72 5.23
N ASN A 227 35.60 15.96 5.55
CA ASN A 227 36.65 16.77 4.93
C ASN A 227 38.02 16.19 5.35
N LYS A 228 38.59 15.32 4.51
CA LYS A 228 40.04 15.04 4.55
C LYS A 228 40.72 16.03 3.64
N SER A 229 41.27 17.08 4.24
CA SER A 229 42.30 17.93 3.63
C SER A 229 43.55 17.08 3.38
N VAL A 230 43.85 16.85 2.12
CA VAL A 230 45.18 16.34 1.72
C VAL A 230 46.10 17.53 1.58
N SER A 231 47.00 17.71 2.53
CA SER A 231 48.14 18.64 2.40
C SER A 231 49.14 18.06 1.41
N LYS A 232 49.45 18.82 0.37
CA LYS A 232 50.64 18.60 -0.49
C LYS A 232 51.88 18.98 0.28
N SER A 233 52.80 18.09 0.38
CA SER A 233 54.26 18.36 0.48
C SER A 233 54.97 17.49 -0.53
#